data_e02e0a1073895bec4bd43fd6e34f7e52
#
_entry.id   e02e0a1073895bec4bd43fd6e34f7e52
#
_cell.length_a   1.000
_cell.length_b   1.000
_cell.length_c   1.000
_cell.angle_alpha   90.00
_cell.angle_beta   90.00
_cell.angle_gamma   90.00
#
_symmetry.space_group_name_H-M   'P 1'
#
loop_
_entity.id
_entity.type
_entity.pdbx_description
1 polymer ?
#
loop_
_entity_poly.entity_id
_entity_poly.type
_entity_poly.pdbx_seq_one_letter_code
_entity_poly.pdbx_strand_id
1 'polypeptide(L)'
;WAHMRKLDGEFYIFDCLRYKGKDTKDKDLSERLVIADFAWQELKTDLEWLDILQNYEQDDWSHMWDHEILEEGYEGLVFKDSTSKYGDKDAWARMKAVVEIEYICHAFRPADEGTRYEGQVGAVIGTLHDKEVYVTCGGLTDEMRLEFTHNPDPYIGQVFKAKGNTWYPSGSLRHPKFLHWRADKEPIECTYDQIPASIRNVFG
;
A
#
# COMPACT_ATOMS: atom_id res chain seq x y z
N TRP A 1 -7.78 -15.58 6.81
CA TRP A 1 -7.52 -15.35 5.39
C TRP A 1 -6.62 -16.44 4.80
N ALA A 2 -5.49 -16.73 5.44
CA ALA A 2 -4.60 -17.82 5.08
C ALA A 2 -5.34 -19.16 5.07
N HIS A 3 -6.18 -19.42 6.08
CA HIS A 3 -6.99 -20.62 6.16
C HIS A 3 -7.94 -20.82 4.95
N MET A 4 -8.61 -19.76 4.51
CA MET A 4 -9.50 -19.82 3.35
C MET A 4 -8.77 -20.13 2.03
N ARG A 5 -7.49 -19.79 1.92
CA ARG A 5 -6.66 -20.05 0.74
C ARG A 5 -5.77 -21.28 0.84
N LYS A 6 -5.78 -21.98 1.97
CA LYS A 6 -4.86 -23.11 2.26
C LYS A 6 -3.40 -22.71 2.05
N LEU A 7 -3.04 -21.50 2.49
CA LEU A 7 -1.66 -21.01 2.49
C LEU A 7 -1.05 -21.31 3.85
N ASP A 8 0.18 -21.75 3.86
CA ASP A 8 1.01 -21.72 5.05
C ASP A 8 1.20 -20.24 5.40
N GLY A 9 0.85 -19.88 6.63
CA GLY A 9 0.87 -18.48 7.06
C GLY A 9 1.19 -18.36 8.53
N GLU A 10 1.88 -17.29 8.87
CA GLU A 10 2.13 -16.87 10.24
C GLU A 10 1.04 -15.87 10.65
N PHE A 11 0.62 -15.94 11.89
CA PHE A 11 -0.34 -15.03 12.49
C PHE A 11 0.34 -14.25 13.60
N TYR A 12 0.17 -12.93 13.57
CA TYR A 12 0.76 -12.04 14.56
C TYR A 12 -0.31 -11.43 15.45
N ILE A 13 -0.17 -11.61 16.77
CA ILE A 13 -0.96 -10.87 17.75
C ILE A 13 -0.42 -9.44 17.79
N PHE A 14 -1.27 -8.44 17.59
CA PHE A 14 -0.88 -7.02 17.59
C PHE A 14 -1.65 -6.17 18.61
N ASP A 15 -2.67 -6.73 19.25
CA ASP A 15 -3.46 -6.13 20.34
C ASP A 15 -4.23 -7.24 21.07
N CYS A 16 -4.72 -6.97 22.28
CA CYS A 16 -5.55 -7.90 23.03
C CYS A 16 -6.81 -7.22 23.56
N LEU A 17 -7.96 -7.51 22.98
CA LEU A 17 -9.24 -6.87 23.31
C LEU A 17 -10.06 -7.63 24.35
N ARG A 18 -9.69 -8.89 24.60
CA ARG A 18 -10.31 -9.73 25.62
C ARG A 18 -9.34 -10.83 26.06
N TYR A 19 -9.17 -11.00 27.36
CA TYR A 19 -8.31 -12.02 27.93
C TYR A 19 -8.97 -12.74 29.09
N LYS A 20 -8.99 -14.08 29.06
CA LYS A 20 -9.64 -14.93 30.09
C LYS A 20 -11.05 -14.47 30.45
N GLY A 21 -11.85 -14.10 29.42
CA GLY A 21 -13.23 -13.67 29.58
C GLY A 21 -13.43 -12.20 29.97
N LYS A 22 -12.36 -11.45 30.31
CA LYS A 22 -12.42 -10.04 30.70
C LYS A 22 -12.14 -9.14 29.49
N ASP A 23 -12.98 -8.12 29.30
CA ASP A 23 -12.79 -7.08 28.29
C ASP A 23 -11.60 -6.19 28.69
N THR A 24 -10.80 -5.79 27.71
CA THR A 24 -9.60 -4.96 27.89
C THR A 24 -9.64 -3.66 27.06
N LYS A 25 -10.72 -3.40 26.33
CA LYS A 25 -10.83 -2.27 25.41
C LYS A 25 -10.67 -0.91 26.07
N ASP A 26 -11.11 -0.78 27.31
CA ASP A 26 -11.01 0.45 28.11
C ASP A 26 -9.61 0.67 28.72
N LYS A 27 -8.71 -0.28 28.56
CA LYS A 27 -7.32 -0.15 28.99
C LYS A 27 -6.49 0.62 27.98
N ASP A 28 -5.42 1.23 28.45
CA ASP A 28 -4.43 1.85 27.58
C ASP A 28 -3.79 0.81 26.65
N LEU A 29 -3.34 1.22 25.49
CA LEU A 29 -2.69 0.32 24.53
C LEU A 29 -1.49 -0.39 25.17
N SER A 30 -0.65 0.33 25.91
CA SER A 30 0.49 -0.24 26.62
C SER A 30 0.09 -1.41 27.55
N GLU A 31 -1.01 -1.27 28.30
CA GLU A 31 -1.53 -2.35 29.14
C GLU A 31 -2.06 -3.53 28.30
N ARG A 32 -2.74 -3.24 27.19
CA ARG A 32 -3.25 -4.29 26.28
C ARG A 32 -2.13 -5.07 25.62
N LEU A 33 -1.01 -4.42 25.28
CA LEU A 33 0.17 -5.07 24.70
C LEU A 33 0.85 -5.99 25.72
N VAL A 34 0.93 -5.62 26.97
CA VAL A 34 1.42 -6.50 28.06
C VAL A 34 0.51 -7.72 28.18
N ILE A 35 -0.81 -7.55 28.10
CA ILE A 35 -1.76 -8.67 28.14
C ILE A 35 -1.64 -9.55 26.89
N ALA A 36 -1.38 -8.95 25.73
CA ALA A 36 -1.14 -9.68 24.47
C ALA A 36 0.11 -10.57 24.58
N ASP A 37 1.18 -10.05 25.17
CA ASP A 37 2.40 -10.83 25.42
C ASP A 37 2.13 -12.02 26.35
N PHE A 38 1.42 -11.83 27.45
CA PHE A 38 1.02 -12.93 28.31
C PHE A 38 0.19 -13.99 27.56
N ALA A 39 -0.75 -13.57 26.74
CA ALA A 39 -1.57 -14.49 25.94
C ALA A 39 -0.71 -15.27 24.94
N TRP A 40 0.23 -14.62 24.28
CA TRP A 40 1.18 -15.25 23.37
C TRP A 40 2.09 -16.26 24.09
N GLN A 41 2.66 -15.90 25.24
CA GLN A 41 3.50 -16.81 26.03
C GLN A 41 2.76 -18.09 26.45
N GLU A 42 1.44 -18.02 26.72
CA GLU A 42 0.62 -19.17 27.03
C GLU A 42 0.34 -20.05 25.80
N LEU A 43 0.26 -19.47 24.59
CA LEU A 43 -0.19 -20.17 23.37
C LEU A 43 0.96 -20.63 22.47
N LYS A 44 2.12 -19.98 22.52
CA LYS A 44 3.21 -20.20 21.56
C LYS A 44 3.75 -21.62 21.51
N THR A 45 3.63 -22.38 22.62
CA THR A 45 4.11 -23.78 22.69
C THR A 45 3.21 -24.71 21.89
N ASP A 46 1.92 -24.40 21.82
CA ASP A 46 0.91 -25.26 21.16
C ASP A 46 0.62 -24.79 19.71
N LEU A 47 1.01 -23.54 19.36
CA LEU A 47 0.70 -22.89 18.10
C LEU A 47 1.97 -22.29 17.48
N GLU A 48 2.79 -23.11 16.85
CA GLU A 48 4.08 -22.71 16.24
C GLU A 48 3.92 -21.62 15.14
N TRP A 49 2.73 -21.50 14.54
CA TRP A 49 2.40 -20.50 13.53
C TRP A 49 1.90 -19.15 14.12
N LEU A 50 1.83 -19.04 15.46
CA LEU A 50 1.39 -17.84 16.16
C LEU A 50 2.57 -17.09 16.76
N ASP A 51 2.72 -15.83 16.41
CA ASP A 51 3.74 -14.96 16.97
C ASP A 51 3.12 -13.65 17.49
N ILE A 52 3.92 -12.79 18.07
CA ILE A 52 3.51 -11.46 18.54
C ILE A 52 4.25 -10.38 17.76
N LEU A 53 3.50 -9.37 17.31
CA LEU A 53 4.09 -8.23 16.64
C LEU A 53 4.92 -7.42 17.63
N GLN A 54 6.21 -7.25 17.32
CA GLN A 54 7.09 -6.42 18.12
C GLN A 54 6.67 -4.94 18.03
N ASN A 55 6.62 -4.29 19.19
CA ASN A 55 6.38 -2.86 19.29
C ASN A 55 7.64 -2.22 19.92
N TYR A 56 8.07 -1.12 19.34
CA TYR A 56 9.28 -0.43 19.76
C TYR A 56 8.90 0.95 20.30
N GLU A 57 9.44 1.30 21.46
CA GLU A 57 9.41 2.67 21.99
C GLU A 57 10.70 3.34 21.52
N GLN A 58 10.60 4.17 20.50
CA GLN A 58 11.76 4.88 19.95
C GLN A 58 11.41 6.34 19.65
N ASP A 59 12.31 7.21 20.05
CA ASP A 59 12.25 8.64 19.71
C ASP A 59 12.73 8.87 18.26
N ASP A 60 13.64 8.03 17.75
CA ASP A 60 14.12 8.08 16.36
C ASP A 60 13.65 6.86 15.56
N TRP A 61 12.56 7.03 14.84
CA TRP A 61 11.98 6.03 13.93
C TRP A 61 12.68 5.98 12.55
N SER A 62 13.55 6.95 12.24
CA SER A 62 14.19 7.03 10.91
C SER A 62 15.04 5.81 10.65
N HIS A 63 15.75 5.32 11.64
CA HIS A 63 16.57 4.11 11.55
C HIS A 63 15.72 2.85 11.26
N MET A 64 14.54 2.75 11.88
CA MET A 64 13.60 1.68 11.58
C MET A 64 13.05 1.79 10.16
N TRP A 65 12.83 3.03 9.68
CA TRP A 65 12.41 3.25 8.31
C TRP A 65 13.43 2.73 7.30
N ASP A 66 14.69 3.06 7.49
CA ASP A 66 15.77 2.65 6.60
C ASP A 66 15.92 1.12 6.59
N HIS A 67 15.96 0.49 7.74
CA HIS A 67 16.10 -0.95 7.84
C HIS A 67 14.83 -1.70 7.39
N GLU A 68 13.68 -1.46 8.03
CA GLU A 68 12.49 -2.27 7.81
C GLU A 68 11.83 -2.01 6.45
N ILE A 69 11.84 -0.75 5.97
CA ILE A 69 11.13 -0.37 4.76
C ILE A 69 12.02 -0.40 3.54
N LEU A 70 13.24 0.18 3.62
CA LEU A 70 14.11 0.28 2.44
C LEU A 70 14.95 -0.98 2.21
N GLU A 71 15.39 -1.67 3.28
CA GLU A 71 16.21 -2.88 3.18
C GLU A 71 15.36 -4.15 3.16
N GLU A 72 14.47 -4.33 4.14
CA GLU A 72 13.64 -5.54 4.29
C GLU A 72 12.36 -5.51 3.45
N GLY A 73 11.94 -4.34 2.96
CA GLY A 73 10.82 -4.19 2.04
C GLY A 73 9.43 -4.28 2.66
N TYR A 74 9.28 -4.04 3.96
CA TYR A 74 7.96 -3.95 4.58
C TYR A 74 7.15 -2.78 4.02
N GLU A 75 5.83 -2.85 4.11
CA GLU A 75 4.90 -1.88 3.50
C GLU A 75 4.99 -0.48 4.13
N GLY A 76 5.33 -0.39 5.42
CA GLY A 76 5.38 0.86 6.18
C GLY A 76 5.36 0.65 7.67
N LEU A 77 5.38 1.76 8.41
CA LEU A 77 5.35 1.80 9.88
C LEU A 77 3.95 2.19 10.36
N VAL A 78 3.57 1.69 11.52
CA VAL A 78 2.36 2.10 12.25
C VAL A 78 2.77 2.71 13.57
N PHE A 79 2.52 4.00 13.73
CA PHE A 79 2.69 4.73 14.97
C PHE A 79 1.43 4.62 15.81
N LYS A 80 1.57 4.30 17.08
CA LYS A 80 0.46 4.07 17.99
C LYS A 80 0.64 4.91 19.24
N ASP A 81 -0.41 5.60 19.67
CA ASP A 81 -0.43 6.25 20.98
C ASP A 81 -0.58 5.18 22.07
N SER A 82 0.45 5.04 22.92
CA SER A 82 0.51 4.03 23.99
C SER A 82 -0.57 4.22 25.06
N THR A 83 -1.11 5.43 25.19
CA THR A 83 -2.15 5.77 26.18
C THR A 83 -3.57 5.67 25.61
N SER A 84 -3.72 5.35 24.33
CA SER A 84 -5.02 5.29 23.65
C SER A 84 -5.87 4.10 24.06
N LYS A 85 -7.18 4.33 24.08
CA LYS A 85 -8.18 3.27 24.24
C LYS A 85 -8.48 2.61 22.88
N TYR A 86 -9.05 1.42 22.92
CA TYR A 86 -9.49 0.76 21.69
C TYR A 86 -10.64 1.53 21.05
N GLY A 87 -10.46 1.87 19.77
CA GLY A 87 -11.47 2.60 19.00
C GLY A 87 -11.25 4.11 18.91
N ASP A 88 -10.22 4.64 19.55
CA ASP A 88 -9.80 6.03 19.37
C ASP A 88 -9.31 6.22 17.93
N LYS A 89 -10.01 7.05 17.16
CA LYS A 89 -9.82 7.13 15.69
C LYS A 89 -8.48 7.72 15.27
N ASP A 90 -7.93 8.62 16.08
CA ASP A 90 -6.72 9.37 15.77
C ASP A 90 -5.47 8.82 16.50
N ALA A 91 -5.65 7.71 17.23
CA ALA A 91 -4.59 7.11 18.04
C ALA A 91 -3.52 6.36 17.23
N TRP A 92 -3.80 6.04 15.97
CA TRP A 92 -2.89 5.30 15.10
C TRP A 92 -2.65 6.05 13.80
N ALA A 93 -1.38 6.33 13.52
CA ALA A 93 -0.94 6.88 12.24
C ALA A 93 -0.16 5.84 11.45
N ARG A 94 -0.37 5.80 10.13
CA ARG A 94 0.36 4.91 9.23
C ARG A 94 1.24 5.71 8.30
N MET A 95 2.52 5.37 8.26
CA MET A 95 3.46 5.89 7.30
C MET A 95 3.83 4.77 6.32
N LYS A 96 3.61 5.00 5.02
CA LYS A 96 3.91 4.05 3.97
C LYS A 96 4.89 4.66 2.98
N ALA A 97 5.75 3.82 2.43
CA ALA A 97 6.56 4.24 1.29
C ALA A 97 5.64 4.63 0.14
N VAL A 98 5.94 5.77 -0.46
CA VAL A 98 5.31 6.22 -1.70
C VAL A 98 6.37 6.20 -2.77
N VAL A 99 6.09 5.48 -3.83
CA VAL A 99 6.95 5.39 -5.00
C VAL A 99 6.25 6.04 -6.18
N GLU A 100 7.03 6.66 -7.04
CA GLU A 100 6.54 7.35 -8.24
C GLU A 100 7.22 6.77 -9.48
N ILE A 101 6.47 6.73 -10.57
CA ILE A 101 6.94 6.28 -11.88
C ILE A 101 6.18 7.04 -12.97
N GLU A 102 6.81 7.20 -14.10
CA GLU A 102 6.24 7.84 -15.28
C GLU A 102 5.82 6.79 -16.29
N TYR A 103 4.59 6.90 -16.78
CA TYR A 103 3.99 6.03 -17.78
C TYR A 103 3.53 6.84 -18.98
N ILE A 104 3.47 6.17 -20.13
CA ILE A 104 2.81 6.66 -21.33
C ILE A 104 1.32 6.32 -21.23
N CYS A 105 0.43 7.26 -21.45
CA CYS A 105 -1.00 7.01 -21.52
C CYS A 105 -1.32 6.11 -22.72
N HIS A 106 -1.73 4.90 -22.46
CA HIS A 106 -2.11 3.93 -23.47
C HIS A 106 -3.60 4.01 -23.81
N ALA A 107 -4.45 4.11 -22.77
CA ALA A 107 -5.89 4.11 -22.90
C ALA A 107 -6.57 4.65 -21.64
N PHE A 108 -7.88 4.83 -21.72
CA PHE A 108 -8.75 5.09 -20.60
C PHE A 108 -9.66 3.89 -20.32
N ARG A 109 -9.83 3.55 -19.05
CA ARG A 109 -10.76 2.51 -18.62
C ARG A 109 -12.05 3.17 -18.13
N PRO A 110 -13.24 2.72 -18.57
CA PRO A 110 -14.51 3.15 -18.02
C PRO A 110 -14.60 2.86 -16.50
N ALA A 111 -15.38 3.63 -15.79
CA ALA A 111 -15.75 3.31 -14.42
C ALA A 111 -16.66 2.07 -14.37
N ASP A 112 -16.63 1.37 -13.25
CA ASP A 112 -17.42 0.15 -13.07
C ASP A 112 -18.93 0.48 -13.03
N GLU A 113 -19.76 -0.42 -13.58
CA GLU A 113 -21.21 -0.32 -13.58
C GLU A 113 -21.77 -0.24 -12.13
N GLY A 114 -22.86 0.47 -11.94
CA GLY A 114 -23.47 0.66 -10.62
C GLY A 114 -22.72 1.63 -9.70
N THR A 115 -21.63 2.22 -10.15
CA THR A 115 -20.91 3.26 -9.39
C THR A 115 -21.43 4.66 -9.73
N ARG A 116 -21.18 5.61 -8.86
CA ARG A 116 -21.48 7.04 -9.07
C ARG A 116 -20.89 7.59 -10.38
N TYR A 117 -19.86 6.94 -10.92
CA TYR A 117 -19.11 7.37 -12.10
C TYR A 117 -19.42 6.55 -13.36
N GLU A 118 -20.45 5.73 -13.33
CA GLU A 118 -20.88 4.96 -14.50
C GLU A 118 -21.06 5.85 -15.73
N GLY A 119 -20.52 5.41 -16.87
CA GLY A 119 -20.51 6.17 -18.12
C GLY A 119 -19.38 7.21 -18.23
N GLN A 120 -18.53 7.34 -17.23
CA GLN A 120 -17.35 8.18 -17.26
C GLN A 120 -16.06 7.37 -17.22
N VAL A 121 -14.91 8.02 -17.45
CA VAL A 121 -13.59 7.42 -17.27
C VAL A 121 -13.36 7.11 -15.79
N GLY A 122 -13.01 5.85 -15.50
CA GLY A 122 -12.67 5.35 -14.17
C GLY A 122 -11.19 5.44 -13.85
N ALA A 123 -10.32 5.23 -14.84
CA ALA A 123 -8.88 5.19 -14.66
C ALA A 123 -8.12 5.48 -15.95
N VAL A 124 -6.84 5.87 -15.82
CA VAL A 124 -5.87 5.95 -16.91
C VAL A 124 -5.08 4.65 -16.95
N ILE A 125 -4.92 4.07 -18.13
CA ILE A 125 -4.05 2.91 -18.36
C ILE A 125 -2.70 3.42 -18.88
N GLY A 126 -1.66 3.17 -18.11
CA GLY A 126 -0.28 3.50 -18.45
C GLY A 126 0.52 2.31 -18.94
N THR A 127 1.52 2.58 -19.79
CA THR A 127 2.49 1.59 -20.25
C THR A 127 3.92 2.16 -20.18
N LEU A 128 4.93 1.29 -20.31
CA LEU A 128 6.33 1.70 -20.45
C LEU A 128 6.75 1.61 -21.93
N HIS A 129 7.79 2.38 -22.29
CA HIS A 129 8.30 2.42 -23.65
C HIS A 129 9.01 1.12 -24.07
N ASP A 130 9.79 0.56 -23.14
CA ASP A 130 10.70 -0.57 -23.35
C ASP A 130 10.20 -1.91 -22.79
N LYS A 131 9.02 -1.91 -22.15
CA LYS A 131 8.45 -3.11 -21.55
C LYS A 131 6.93 -3.12 -21.70
N GLU A 132 6.40 -4.22 -22.19
CA GLU A 132 4.96 -4.44 -22.27
C GLU A 132 4.41 -4.65 -20.83
N VAL A 133 3.81 -3.59 -20.30
CA VAL A 133 3.12 -3.57 -19.00
C VAL A 133 1.92 -2.63 -19.11
N TYR A 134 0.80 -3.00 -18.53
CA TYR A 134 -0.39 -2.15 -18.47
C TYR A 134 -0.79 -1.92 -17.01
N VAL A 135 -0.78 -0.66 -16.59
CA VAL A 135 -1.03 -0.25 -15.22
C VAL A 135 -2.26 0.63 -15.16
N THR A 136 -3.28 0.19 -14.42
CA THR A 136 -4.54 0.93 -14.28
C THR A 136 -4.47 1.89 -13.10
N CYS A 137 -4.30 3.17 -13.39
CA CYS A 137 -4.12 4.24 -12.41
C CYS A 137 -5.45 4.95 -12.12
N GLY A 138 -5.98 4.76 -10.91
CA GLY A 138 -7.15 5.48 -10.40
C GLY A 138 -6.78 6.86 -9.84
N GLY A 139 -7.66 7.42 -8.99
CA GLY A 139 -7.40 8.69 -8.28
C GLY A 139 -7.72 9.95 -9.08
N LEU A 140 -8.55 9.83 -10.11
CA LEU A 140 -9.00 10.97 -10.93
C LEU A 140 -10.01 11.84 -10.17
N THR A 141 -9.94 13.16 -10.36
CA THR A 141 -11.00 14.08 -9.89
C THR A 141 -12.26 13.97 -10.76
N ASP A 142 -13.36 14.54 -10.30
CA ASP A 142 -14.61 14.54 -11.06
C ASP A 142 -14.45 15.29 -12.39
N GLU A 143 -13.72 16.41 -12.41
CA GLU A 143 -13.41 17.20 -13.60
C GLU A 143 -12.56 16.40 -14.60
N MET A 144 -11.51 15.71 -14.13
CA MET A 144 -10.67 14.87 -14.98
C MET A 144 -11.48 13.75 -15.63
N ARG A 145 -12.38 13.12 -14.87
CA ARG A 145 -13.24 12.06 -15.40
C ARG A 145 -14.10 12.55 -16.56
N LEU A 146 -14.75 13.69 -16.38
CA LEU A 146 -15.58 14.32 -17.42
C LEU A 146 -14.74 14.70 -18.63
N GLU A 147 -13.61 15.35 -18.44
CA GLU A 147 -12.74 15.77 -19.52
C GLU A 147 -12.23 14.58 -20.35
N PHE A 148 -11.68 13.55 -19.70
CA PHE A 148 -11.18 12.36 -20.39
C PHE A 148 -12.29 11.52 -21.04
N THR A 149 -13.53 11.64 -20.55
CA THR A 149 -14.69 11.00 -21.18
C THR A 149 -15.07 11.70 -22.47
N HIS A 150 -15.06 13.04 -22.49
CA HIS A 150 -15.49 13.81 -23.65
C HIS A 150 -14.39 13.98 -24.71
N ASN A 151 -13.14 14.03 -24.28
CA ASN A 151 -12.00 14.34 -25.13
C ASN A 151 -10.76 13.53 -24.76
N PRO A 152 -10.76 12.20 -24.97
CA PRO A 152 -9.63 11.33 -24.59
C PRO A 152 -8.41 11.45 -25.50
N ASP A 153 -8.61 11.71 -26.81
CA ASP A 153 -7.58 11.58 -27.86
C ASP A 153 -6.33 12.41 -27.61
N PRO A 154 -6.40 13.67 -27.14
CA PRO A 154 -5.20 14.48 -26.91
C PRO A 154 -4.26 13.92 -25.85
N TYR A 155 -4.74 13.04 -24.99
CA TYR A 155 -3.97 12.47 -23.87
C TYR A 155 -3.30 11.14 -24.21
N ILE A 156 -3.78 10.44 -25.25
CA ILE A 156 -3.18 9.17 -25.68
C ILE A 156 -1.76 9.43 -26.19
N GLY A 157 -0.80 8.68 -25.65
CA GLY A 157 0.62 8.84 -25.94
C GLY A 157 1.33 9.90 -25.10
N GLN A 158 0.62 10.73 -24.33
CA GLN A 158 1.27 11.65 -23.38
C GLN A 158 1.84 10.93 -22.18
N VAL A 159 2.87 11.53 -21.58
CA VAL A 159 3.48 11.04 -20.34
C VAL A 159 2.71 11.56 -19.14
N PHE A 160 2.47 10.68 -18.17
CA PHE A 160 1.93 11.08 -16.88
C PHE A 160 2.72 10.44 -15.73
N LYS A 161 2.71 11.08 -14.58
CA LYS A 161 3.27 10.55 -13.34
C LYS A 161 2.17 9.84 -12.56
N ALA A 162 2.49 8.64 -12.10
CA ALA A 162 1.68 7.88 -11.15
C ALA A 162 2.43 7.65 -9.85
N LYS A 163 1.70 7.44 -8.76
CA LYS A 163 2.24 7.01 -7.48
C LYS A 163 1.58 5.73 -7.00
N GLY A 164 2.32 4.96 -6.23
CA GLY A 164 1.83 3.75 -5.55
C GLY A 164 2.55 3.52 -4.24
N ASN A 165 2.21 2.43 -3.57
CA ASN A 165 2.83 2.08 -2.28
C ASN A 165 4.14 1.31 -2.45
N THR A 166 4.32 0.61 -3.56
CA THR A 166 5.55 -0.13 -3.89
C THR A 166 5.59 -0.44 -5.39
N TRP A 167 6.77 -0.76 -5.91
CA TRP A 167 6.95 -1.31 -7.25
C TRP A 167 6.80 -2.83 -7.24
N TYR A 168 6.29 -3.34 -8.36
CA TYR A 168 6.42 -4.76 -8.69
C TYR A 168 7.52 -4.95 -9.75
N PRO A 169 8.20 -6.11 -9.78
CA PRO A 169 9.18 -6.42 -10.83
C PRO A 169 8.61 -6.41 -12.24
N SER A 170 7.30 -6.51 -12.38
CA SER A 170 6.61 -6.36 -13.66
C SER A 170 6.69 -4.96 -14.26
N GLY A 171 7.04 -3.94 -13.47
CA GLY A 171 6.94 -2.52 -13.84
C GLY A 171 5.63 -1.86 -13.40
N SER A 172 4.79 -2.59 -12.67
CA SER A 172 3.54 -2.05 -12.11
C SER A 172 3.75 -1.48 -10.71
N LEU A 173 2.72 -0.77 -10.22
CA LEU A 173 2.65 -0.24 -8.85
C LEU A 173 1.53 -0.93 -8.06
N ARG A 174 1.74 -1.04 -6.75
CA ARG A 174 0.65 -1.41 -5.84
C ARG A 174 -0.22 -0.19 -5.56
N HIS A 175 -1.53 -0.31 -5.80
CA HIS A 175 -2.51 0.77 -5.65
C HIS A 175 -2.16 2.03 -6.46
N PRO A 176 -1.94 1.91 -7.78
CA PRO A 176 -1.49 3.01 -8.60
C PRO A 176 -2.54 4.12 -8.68
N LYS A 177 -2.08 5.35 -8.53
CA LYS A 177 -2.90 6.56 -8.66
C LYS A 177 -2.25 7.52 -9.64
N PHE A 178 -3.05 8.04 -10.55
CA PHE A 178 -2.68 9.16 -11.39
C PHE A 178 -2.35 10.40 -10.53
N LEU A 179 -1.28 11.11 -10.87
CA LEU A 179 -0.91 12.37 -10.22
C LEU A 179 -1.16 13.56 -11.15
N HIS A 180 -0.41 13.65 -12.21
CA HIS A 180 -0.50 14.74 -13.19
C HIS A 180 0.19 14.35 -14.51
N TRP A 181 -0.11 15.10 -15.55
CA TRP A 181 0.55 15.00 -16.84
C TRP A 181 1.97 15.59 -16.78
N ARG A 182 2.88 15.05 -17.60
CA ARG A 182 4.28 15.45 -17.70
C ARG A 182 4.57 15.95 -19.13
N ALA A 183 4.13 17.18 -19.41
CA ALA A 183 4.37 17.81 -20.73
C ALA A 183 5.86 18.11 -21.01
N ASP A 184 6.70 17.99 -19.99
CA ASP A 184 8.16 18.17 -20.05
C ASP A 184 8.91 16.85 -20.35
N LYS A 185 8.19 15.73 -20.52
CA LYS A 185 8.76 14.40 -20.75
C LYS A 185 8.33 13.82 -22.07
N GLU A 186 9.27 13.14 -22.72
CA GLU A 186 9.00 12.39 -23.94
C GLU A 186 8.68 10.91 -23.60
N PRO A 187 7.81 10.25 -24.38
CA PRO A 187 7.46 8.84 -24.16
C PRO A 187 8.64 7.88 -24.09
N ILE A 188 9.71 8.15 -24.85
CA ILE A 188 10.93 7.32 -24.87
C ILE A 188 11.69 7.33 -23.53
N GLU A 189 11.45 8.29 -22.66
CA GLU A 189 12.05 8.40 -21.33
C GLU A 189 11.32 7.52 -20.28
N CYS A 190 10.12 7.03 -20.61
CA CYS A 190 9.32 6.21 -19.70
C CYS A 190 9.75 4.74 -19.77
N THR A 191 10.95 4.45 -19.27
CA THR A 191 11.57 3.13 -19.35
C THR A 191 11.45 2.34 -18.06
N TYR A 192 11.66 1.05 -18.15
CA TYR A 192 11.67 0.14 -17.00
C TYR A 192 12.78 0.48 -15.99
N ASP A 193 13.83 1.17 -16.43
CA ASP A 193 14.96 1.58 -15.59
C ASP A 193 14.61 2.61 -14.51
N GLN A 194 13.43 3.23 -14.57
CA GLN A 194 12.91 4.05 -13.47
C GLN A 194 12.73 3.25 -12.17
N ILE A 195 12.56 1.92 -12.28
CA ILE A 195 12.41 1.04 -11.13
C ILE A 195 13.81 0.68 -10.63
N PRO A 196 14.08 0.80 -9.32
CA PRO A 196 15.39 0.45 -8.75
C PRO A 196 15.81 -0.98 -9.10
N ALA A 197 17.09 -1.17 -9.40
CA ALA A 197 17.64 -2.47 -9.80
C ALA A 197 17.42 -3.56 -8.72
N SER A 198 17.43 -3.19 -7.44
CA SER A 198 17.12 -4.08 -6.32
C SER A 198 15.73 -4.70 -6.42
N ILE A 199 14.77 -3.96 -6.94
CA ILE A 199 13.38 -4.43 -7.15
C ILE A 199 13.26 -5.25 -8.44
N ARG A 200 13.95 -4.84 -9.51
CA ARG A 200 13.89 -5.50 -10.82
C ARG A 200 14.43 -6.94 -10.79
N ASN A 201 15.40 -7.20 -9.91
CA ASN A 201 16.12 -8.46 -9.86
C ASN A 201 15.54 -9.50 -8.88
N VAL A 202 14.47 -9.18 -8.14
CA VAL A 202 13.89 -10.08 -7.13
C VAL A 202 13.26 -11.35 -7.74
N PHE A 203 12.98 -11.36 -9.05
CA PHE A 203 12.35 -12.50 -9.76
C PHE A 203 13.01 -12.79 -11.12
N GLY A 204 14.30 -12.50 -11.26
CA GLY A 204 15.13 -12.87 -12.42
C GLY A 204 15.78 -14.23 -12.26
#